data_416d760f57a2ba231de1e6538e736ee1
#
_entry.id   416d760f57a2ba231de1e6538e736ee1
#
_cell.length_a   1.000
_cell.length_b   1.000
_cell.length_c   1.000
_cell.angle_alpha   90.00
_cell.angle_beta   90.00
_cell.angle_gamma   90.00
#
_symmetry.space_group_name_H-M   'P 1'
#
loop_
_entity.id
_entity.type
_entity.pdbx_description
1 polymer ?
#
loop_
_entity_poly.entity_id
_entity_poly.type
_entity_poly.pdbx_seq_one_letter_code
_entity_poly.pdbx_strand_id
1 'polypeptide(L)'
;FNRTIGLGLETEASRQEVRDLVARYKEDGIARYFIHLHPESRPAGLKDWLGEEGLEPTRAWVKFQRDPGNIPSAKTDLSVREIGPEHGADFGRIVATSFGFTNPMAEVYAALAGRDHWHIFMSFDKNQPAGCGALFVHEGLGWLDWGATDPDLRGRGSQGATLAARIEGASIHGCQILA
;
A
#
# COMPACT_ATOMS: atom_id res chain seq x y z
N PHE A 1 3.23 0.32 -10.93
CA PHE A 1 2.37 1.40 -10.43
C PHE A 1 2.89 2.74 -10.92
N ASN A 2 2.25 3.27 -11.93
CA ASN A 2 2.62 4.55 -12.52
C ASN A 2 1.91 5.66 -11.74
N ARG A 3 2.59 6.20 -10.73
CA ARG A 3 2.03 7.28 -9.92
C ARG A 3 3.11 8.24 -9.43
N THR A 4 2.74 9.51 -9.36
CA THR A 4 3.52 10.57 -8.72
C THR A 4 2.88 10.92 -7.39
N ILE A 5 3.68 11.05 -6.35
CA ILE A 5 3.27 11.43 -5.00
C ILE A 5 4.16 12.57 -4.53
N GLY A 6 3.60 13.53 -3.80
CA GLY A 6 4.35 14.61 -3.17
C GLY A 6 4.47 15.88 -4.01
N LEU A 7 3.88 15.95 -5.20
CA LEU A 7 3.92 17.16 -6.03
C LEU A 7 3.34 18.37 -5.27
N GLY A 8 4.14 19.43 -5.14
CA GLY A 8 3.76 20.65 -4.46
C GLY A 8 3.71 20.59 -2.93
N LEU A 9 4.25 19.54 -2.28
CA LEU A 9 4.27 19.42 -0.82
C LEU A 9 5.48 20.11 -0.17
N GLU A 10 6.68 19.71 -0.54
CA GLU A 10 7.90 20.29 0.04
C GLU A 10 8.18 21.67 -0.56
N THR A 11 8.17 21.75 -1.87
CA THR A 11 8.31 22.97 -2.64
C THR A 11 7.05 23.25 -3.44
N GLU A 12 6.76 24.53 -3.66
CA GLU A 12 5.63 24.90 -4.51
C GLU A 12 5.89 24.44 -5.96
N ALA A 13 4.91 23.72 -6.53
CA ALA A 13 5.02 23.23 -7.90
C ALA A 13 4.88 24.39 -8.91
N SER A 14 5.60 24.28 -10.02
CA SER A 14 5.48 25.18 -11.16
C SER A 14 4.67 24.58 -12.30
N ARG A 15 4.11 25.42 -13.17
CA ARG A 15 3.46 24.94 -14.41
C ARG A 15 4.43 24.13 -15.31
N GLN A 16 5.70 24.47 -15.28
CA GLN A 16 6.69 23.76 -16.06
C GLN A 16 6.91 22.35 -15.53
N GLU A 17 7.02 22.15 -14.20
CA GLU A 17 7.12 20.83 -13.60
C GLU A 17 5.92 19.94 -13.91
N VAL A 18 4.70 20.50 -13.91
CA VAL A 18 3.50 19.75 -14.32
C VAL A 18 3.60 19.28 -15.78
N ARG A 19 4.02 20.16 -16.70
CA ARG A 19 4.20 19.81 -18.10
C ARG A 19 5.27 18.74 -18.30
N ASP A 20 6.42 18.92 -17.66
CA ASP A 20 7.54 17.98 -17.77
C ASP A 20 7.16 16.60 -17.22
N LEU A 21 6.42 16.55 -16.11
CA LEU A 21 5.91 15.33 -15.54
C LEU A 21 4.96 14.60 -16.50
N VAL A 22 4.02 15.30 -17.08
CA VAL A 22 3.06 14.73 -18.05
C VAL A 22 3.78 14.30 -19.33
N ALA A 23 4.72 15.10 -19.83
CA ALA A 23 5.52 14.78 -21.00
C ALA A 23 6.32 13.49 -20.79
N ARG A 24 6.96 13.32 -19.63
CA ARG A 24 7.72 12.12 -19.29
C ARG A 24 6.87 10.85 -19.34
N TYR A 25 5.66 10.86 -18.77
CA TYR A 25 4.76 9.70 -18.87
C TYR A 25 4.38 9.37 -20.31
N LYS A 26 4.19 10.39 -21.16
CA LYS A 26 3.90 10.20 -22.58
C LYS A 26 5.11 9.65 -23.35
N GLU A 27 6.31 10.17 -23.10
CA GLU A 27 7.56 9.71 -23.72
C GLU A 27 7.87 8.26 -23.36
N ASP A 28 7.64 7.87 -22.11
CA ASP A 28 7.81 6.49 -21.62
C ASP A 28 6.69 5.54 -22.13
N GLY A 29 5.75 6.01 -22.94
CA GLY A 29 4.63 5.22 -23.47
C GLY A 29 3.64 4.77 -22.44
N ILE A 30 3.58 5.42 -21.28
CA ILE A 30 2.71 5.05 -20.14
C ILE A 30 1.33 5.65 -20.37
N ALA A 31 0.40 4.84 -20.85
CA ALA A 31 -0.96 5.28 -21.17
C ALA A 31 -1.83 5.55 -19.93
N ARG A 32 -1.50 4.95 -18.78
CA ARG A 32 -2.28 5.12 -17.55
C ARG A 32 -1.38 5.35 -16.35
N TYR A 33 -1.56 6.50 -15.72
CA TYR A 33 -0.84 6.91 -14.51
C TYR A 33 -1.74 7.77 -13.62
N PHE A 34 -1.31 8.01 -12.39
CA PHE A 34 -2.02 8.84 -11.42
C PHE A 34 -1.08 9.86 -10.80
N ILE A 35 -1.57 11.07 -10.62
CA ILE A 35 -0.91 12.09 -9.81
C ILE A 35 -1.74 12.28 -8.55
N HIS A 36 -1.14 11.97 -7.40
CA HIS A 36 -1.79 12.13 -6.11
C HIS A 36 -1.60 13.55 -5.63
N LEU A 37 -2.69 14.29 -5.51
CA LEU A 37 -2.70 15.61 -4.88
C LEU A 37 -3.09 15.49 -3.42
N HIS A 38 -2.23 15.98 -2.55
CA HIS A 38 -2.56 16.19 -1.15
C HIS A 38 -3.35 17.50 -0.99
N PRO A 39 -4.27 17.64 0.00
CA PRO A 39 -4.97 18.91 0.25
C PRO A 39 -4.04 20.12 0.48
N GLU A 40 -2.83 19.90 0.98
CA GLU A 40 -1.82 20.95 1.21
C GLU A 40 -0.85 21.15 0.04
N SER A 41 -1.05 20.48 -1.09
CA SER A 41 -0.23 20.69 -2.29
C SER A 41 -0.35 22.13 -2.79
N ARG A 42 0.78 22.74 -3.12
CA ARG A 42 0.87 24.16 -3.56
C ARG A 42 1.36 24.25 -5.00
N PRO A 43 0.92 25.26 -5.78
CA PRO A 43 -0.08 26.27 -5.41
C PRO A 43 -1.52 25.73 -5.45
N ALA A 44 -2.47 26.49 -4.92
CA ALA A 44 -3.88 26.10 -4.89
C ALA A 44 -4.46 25.80 -6.30
N GLY A 45 -3.92 26.41 -7.36
CA GLY A 45 -4.28 26.17 -8.77
C GLY A 45 -3.69 24.92 -9.40
N LEU A 46 -2.93 24.10 -8.65
CA LEU A 46 -2.24 22.91 -9.19
C LEU A 46 -3.20 21.90 -9.83
N LYS A 47 -4.40 21.75 -9.25
CA LYS A 47 -5.44 20.89 -9.83
C LYS A 47 -5.90 21.37 -11.21
N ASP A 48 -6.04 22.68 -11.39
CA ASP A 48 -6.46 23.27 -12.66
C ASP A 48 -5.38 23.08 -13.73
N TRP A 49 -4.10 23.23 -13.36
CA TRP A 49 -2.98 23.00 -14.26
C TRP A 49 -2.90 21.54 -14.73
N LEU A 50 -3.18 20.59 -13.87
CA LEU A 50 -3.28 19.17 -14.25
C LEU A 50 -4.43 18.95 -15.23
N GLY A 51 -5.57 19.63 -15.03
CA GLY A 51 -6.71 19.61 -15.95
C GLY A 51 -6.37 20.21 -17.33
N GLU A 52 -5.61 21.32 -17.39
CA GLU A 52 -5.11 21.92 -18.63
C GLU A 52 -4.20 20.94 -19.42
N GLU A 53 -3.47 20.07 -18.73
CA GLU A 53 -2.65 19.00 -19.34
C GLU A 53 -3.44 17.72 -19.68
N GLY A 54 -4.77 17.75 -19.53
CA GLY A 54 -5.67 16.65 -19.90
C GLY A 54 -5.85 15.56 -18.85
N LEU A 55 -5.48 15.81 -17.59
CA LEU A 55 -5.77 14.86 -16.51
C LEU A 55 -7.14 15.15 -15.89
N GLU A 56 -7.87 14.08 -15.60
CA GLU A 56 -9.18 14.16 -14.97
C GLU A 56 -9.17 13.66 -13.54
N PRO A 57 -9.89 14.33 -12.60
CA PRO A 57 -10.07 13.81 -11.26
C PRO A 57 -10.77 12.45 -11.30
N THR A 58 -10.24 11.47 -10.57
CA THR A 58 -10.85 10.13 -10.52
C THR A 58 -11.47 9.85 -9.16
N ARG A 59 -10.63 9.48 -8.18
CA ARG A 59 -11.07 9.09 -6.85
C ARG A 59 -10.23 9.77 -5.77
N ALA A 60 -10.83 10.02 -4.64
CA ALA A 60 -10.09 10.36 -3.43
C ALA A 60 -9.57 9.08 -2.76
N TRP A 61 -8.40 9.18 -2.19
CA TRP A 61 -7.80 8.13 -1.37
C TRP A 61 -7.65 8.65 0.05
N VAL A 62 -8.45 8.10 0.97
CA VAL A 62 -8.36 8.48 2.38
C VAL A 62 -7.14 7.80 2.99
N LYS A 63 -6.30 8.59 3.64
CA LYS A 63 -5.20 8.11 4.45
C LYS A 63 -5.62 8.15 5.91
N PHE A 64 -5.36 7.06 6.62
CA PHE A 64 -5.58 6.97 8.06
C PHE A 64 -4.23 7.02 8.75
N GLN A 65 -4.18 7.68 9.88
CA GLN A 65 -3.00 7.75 10.72
C GLN A 65 -3.39 7.45 12.16
N ARG A 66 -2.53 6.72 12.88
CA ARG A 66 -2.68 6.45 14.30
C ARG A 66 -1.34 6.19 14.97
N ASP A 67 -1.31 6.18 16.30
CA ASP A 67 -0.23 5.57 17.07
C ASP A 67 -0.35 4.03 17.09
N PRO A 68 0.72 3.28 17.41
CA PRO A 68 0.69 1.83 17.45
C PRO A 68 0.03 1.24 18.72
N GLY A 69 -0.43 2.06 19.65
CA GLY A 69 -1.11 1.63 20.87
C GLY A 69 -2.51 1.07 20.60
N ASN A 70 -3.13 0.49 21.64
CA ASN A 70 -4.50 -0.02 21.59
C ASN A 70 -4.76 -0.96 20.40
N ILE A 71 -4.04 -2.08 20.37
CA ILE A 71 -4.16 -3.09 19.30
C ILE A 71 -5.61 -3.58 19.22
N PRO A 72 -6.27 -3.49 18.06
CA PRO A 72 -7.65 -3.92 17.92
C PRO A 72 -7.78 -5.43 18.07
N SER A 73 -8.83 -5.88 18.75
CA SER A 73 -9.17 -7.31 18.77
C SER A 73 -9.83 -7.71 17.44
N ALA A 74 -9.46 -8.85 16.92
CA ALA A 74 -10.10 -9.43 15.75
C ALA A 74 -10.76 -10.77 16.10
N LYS A 75 -12.01 -10.93 15.65
CA LYS A 75 -12.71 -12.23 15.78
C LYS A 75 -12.37 -13.06 14.56
N THR A 76 -11.62 -14.13 14.74
CA THR A 76 -11.25 -15.06 13.69
C THR A 76 -10.92 -16.43 14.27
N ASP A 77 -11.12 -17.46 13.45
CA ASP A 77 -10.66 -18.83 13.68
C ASP A 77 -9.34 -19.13 12.96
N LEU A 78 -8.79 -18.14 12.27
CA LEU A 78 -7.53 -18.25 11.53
C LEU A 78 -6.33 -17.96 12.45
N SER A 79 -5.25 -18.69 12.27
CA SER A 79 -3.97 -18.34 12.89
C SER A 79 -3.28 -17.24 12.08
N VAL A 80 -2.62 -16.30 12.76
CA VAL A 80 -1.84 -15.22 12.10
C VAL A 80 -0.40 -15.26 12.57
N ARG A 81 0.53 -15.11 11.63
CA ARG A 81 1.95 -15.00 11.94
C ARG A 81 2.67 -14.15 10.91
N GLU A 82 3.81 -13.61 11.30
CA GLU A 82 4.79 -13.07 10.36
C GLU A 82 5.40 -14.22 9.54
N ILE A 83 5.66 -13.97 8.26
CA ILE A 83 6.21 -14.97 7.32
C ILE A 83 7.51 -14.47 6.73
N GLY A 84 8.37 -15.43 6.37
CA GLY A 84 9.58 -15.20 5.61
C GLY A 84 9.42 -15.46 4.11
N PRO A 85 10.57 -15.56 3.39
CA PRO A 85 10.59 -15.80 1.94
C PRO A 85 9.89 -17.09 1.51
N GLU A 86 9.82 -18.09 2.39
CA GLU A 86 9.20 -19.40 2.13
C GLU A 86 7.70 -19.31 1.77
N HIS A 87 7.02 -18.24 2.23
CA HIS A 87 5.63 -17.93 1.89
C HIS A 87 5.49 -16.74 0.93
N GLY A 88 6.59 -16.25 0.37
CA GLY A 88 6.55 -15.10 -0.55
C GLY A 88 5.64 -15.34 -1.75
N ALA A 89 5.68 -16.53 -2.35
CA ALA A 89 4.82 -16.88 -3.48
C ALA A 89 3.33 -16.85 -3.11
N ASP A 90 2.94 -17.32 -1.92
CA ASP A 90 1.56 -17.25 -1.41
C ASP A 90 1.12 -15.79 -1.21
N PHE A 91 1.99 -14.96 -0.61
CA PHE A 91 1.74 -13.54 -0.45
C PHE A 91 1.49 -12.86 -1.79
N GLY A 92 2.41 -13.03 -2.74
CA GLY A 92 2.30 -12.45 -4.08
C GLY A 92 1.03 -12.89 -4.81
N ARG A 93 0.69 -14.17 -4.75
CA ARG A 93 -0.54 -14.74 -5.34
C ARG A 93 -1.80 -14.10 -4.73
N ILE A 94 -1.91 -14.05 -3.40
CA ILE A 94 -3.09 -13.50 -2.71
C ILE A 94 -3.27 -12.02 -3.06
N VAL A 95 -2.19 -11.23 -3.03
CA VAL A 95 -2.24 -9.82 -3.42
C VAL A 95 -2.67 -9.67 -4.88
N ALA A 96 -2.00 -10.36 -5.81
CA ALA A 96 -2.29 -10.24 -7.23
C ALA A 96 -3.75 -10.64 -7.54
N THR A 97 -4.22 -11.76 -7.01
CA THR A 97 -5.60 -12.24 -7.22
C THR A 97 -6.61 -11.25 -6.65
N SER A 98 -6.38 -10.76 -5.41
CA SER A 98 -7.33 -9.87 -4.72
C SER A 98 -7.48 -8.50 -5.38
N PHE A 99 -6.42 -8.00 -6.01
CA PHE A 99 -6.39 -6.70 -6.69
C PHE A 99 -6.56 -6.80 -8.21
N GLY A 100 -6.68 -8.01 -8.77
CA GLY A 100 -6.82 -8.22 -10.21
C GLY A 100 -5.55 -7.90 -11.00
N PHE A 101 -4.38 -8.13 -10.41
CA PHE A 101 -3.09 -7.94 -11.09
C PHE A 101 -2.69 -9.17 -11.90
N THR A 102 -1.78 -8.96 -12.85
CA THR A 102 -1.20 -10.03 -13.68
C THR A 102 -0.14 -10.83 -12.92
N ASN A 103 0.19 -12.04 -13.42
CA ASN A 103 1.20 -12.92 -12.82
C ASN A 103 2.57 -12.26 -12.58
N PRO A 104 3.14 -11.44 -13.49
CA PRO A 104 4.40 -10.76 -13.21
C PRO A 104 4.35 -9.87 -11.96
N MET A 105 3.18 -9.31 -11.63
CA MET A 105 3.03 -8.53 -10.40
C MET A 105 3.05 -9.42 -9.14
N ALA A 106 2.57 -10.65 -9.22
CA ALA A 106 2.68 -11.59 -8.10
C ALA A 106 4.14 -11.86 -7.70
N GLU A 107 5.04 -11.98 -8.66
CA GLU A 107 6.48 -12.16 -8.40
C GLU A 107 7.11 -10.93 -7.74
N VAL A 108 6.70 -9.72 -8.17
CA VAL A 108 7.16 -8.47 -7.55
C VAL A 108 6.76 -8.40 -6.08
N TYR A 109 5.51 -8.77 -5.75
CA TYR A 109 5.07 -8.81 -4.34
C TYR A 109 5.74 -9.93 -3.57
N ALA A 110 5.87 -11.12 -4.15
CA ALA A 110 6.55 -12.24 -3.52
C ALA A 110 7.96 -11.87 -3.03
N ALA A 111 8.67 -11.05 -3.81
CA ALA A 111 10.01 -10.58 -3.49
C ALA A 111 10.08 -9.60 -2.31
N LEU A 112 8.96 -9.13 -1.77
CA LEU A 112 8.96 -8.29 -0.56
C LEU A 112 9.15 -9.12 0.72
N ALA A 113 8.76 -10.38 0.72
CA ALA A 113 8.93 -11.26 1.86
C ALA A 113 10.43 -11.53 2.10
N GLY A 114 10.91 -11.12 3.27
CA GLY A 114 12.33 -11.24 3.65
C GLY A 114 13.23 -10.09 3.19
N ARG A 115 12.69 -9.02 2.59
CA ARG A 115 13.45 -7.79 2.34
C ARG A 115 13.53 -6.93 3.59
N ASP A 116 14.64 -6.22 3.73
CA ASP A 116 14.84 -5.26 4.80
C ASP A 116 13.68 -4.27 4.89
N HIS A 117 13.28 -3.95 6.11
CA HIS A 117 12.16 -3.08 6.44
C HIS A 117 10.74 -3.63 6.14
N TRP A 118 10.61 -4.74 5.42
CA TRP A 118 9.33 -5.35 5.09
C TRP A 118 9.00 -6.53 6.02
N HIS A 119 7.88 -6.43 6.71
CA HIS A 119 7.32 -7.43 7.59
C HIS A 119 5.98 -7.89 7.01
N ILE A 120 5.91 -9.13 6.60
CA ILE A 120 4.71 -9.67 5.97
C ILE A 120 3.98 -10.55 6.97
N PHE A 121 2.73 -10.23 7.24
CA PHE A 121 1.85 -11.01 8.12
C PHE A 121 0.84 -11.76 7.28
N MET A 122 0.63 -13.02 7.60
CA MET A 122 -0.29 -13.88 6.88
C MET A 122 -1.20 -14.63 7.83
N SER A 123 -2.48 -14.72 7.46
CA SER A 123 -3.45 -15.58 8.14
C SER A 123 -3.54 -16.94 7.46
N PHE A 124 -3.83 -17.99 8.26
CA PHE A 124 -3.90 -19.37 7.79
C PHE A 124 -5.15 -20.05 8.33
N ASP A 125 -5.82 -20.80 7.46
CA ASP A 125 -6.76 -21.84 7.84
C ASP A 125 -5.98 -23.15 7.95
N LYS A 126 -5.65 -23.55 9.16
CA LYS A 126 -4.67 -24.62 9.43
C LYS A 126 -3.33 -24.28 8.75
N ASN A 127 -3.02 -24.92 7.63
CA ASN A 127 -1.81 -24.66 6.83
C ASN A 127 -2.08 -23.96 5.51
N GLN A 128 -3.35 -23.66 5.17
CA GLN A 128 -3.71 -22.99 3.95
C GLN A 128 -3.64 -21.46 4.13
N PRO A 129 -2.84 -20.75 3.33
CA PRO A 129 -2.82 -19.29 3.33
C PRO A 129 -4.19 -18.71 2.99
N ALA A 130 -4.72 -17.84 3.87
CA ALA A 130 -6.06 -17.29 3.76
C ALA A 130 -6.08 -15.79 3.44
N GLY A 131 -5.10 -15.06 3.93
CA GLY A 131 -4.98 -13.64 3.67
C GLY A 131 -3.65 -13.10 4.18
N CYS A 132 -3.37 -11.85 3.89
CA CYS A 132 -2.07 -11.25 4.17
C CYS A 132 -2.16 -9.74 4.36
N GLY A 133 -1.05 -9.16 4.79
CA GLY A 133 -0.82 -7.72 4.81
C GLY A 133 0.65 -7.43 5.08
N ALA A 134 1.14 -6.35 4.51
CA ALA A 134 2.50 -5.89 4.69
C ALA A 134 2.57 -4.71 5.67
N LEU A 135 3.65 -4.67 6.44
CA LEU A 135 4.11 -3.54 7.22
C LEU A 135 5.51 -3.19 6.72
N PHE A 136 5.70 -1.94 6.31
CA PHE A 136 7.01 -1.39 6.02
C PHE A 136 7.41 -0.46 7.17
N VAL A 137 8.60 -0.67 7.72
CA VAL A 137 9.12 0.10 8.87
C VAL A 137 10.30 0.93 8.43
N HIS A 138 10.22 2.24 8.66
CA HIS A 138 11.32 3.15 8.38
C HIS A 138 11.25 4.39 9.29
N GLU A 139 12.35 4.70 9.97
CA GLU A 139 12.50 5.91 10.81
C GLU A 139 11.33 6.19 11.77
N GLY A 140 10.83 5.14 12.45
CA GLY A 140 9.71 5.27 13.39
C GLY A 140 8.33 5.36 12.73
N LEU A 141 8.25 5.28 11.41
CA LEU A 141 7.00 5.16 10.65
C LEU A 141 6.74 3.70 10.31
N GLY A 142 5.52 3.24 10.55
CA GLY A 142 4.98 1.98 10.06
C GLY A 142 3.95 2.22 8.97
N TRP A 143 4.24 1.81 7.74
CA TRP A 143 3.31 1.89 6.63
C TRP A 143 2.61 0.55 6.43
N LEU A 144 1.27 0.54 6.57
CA LEU A 144 0.47 -0.66 6.42
C LEU A 144 -0.13 -0.73 5.02
N ASP A 145 0.32 -1.70 4.23
CA ASP A 145 -0.12 -1.85 2.84
C ASP A 145 -0.46 -3.32 2.51
N TRP A 146 -0.91 -3.55 1.29
CA TRP A 146 -1.15 -4.88 0.70
C TRP A 146 -2.03 -5.80 1.53
N GLY A 147 -3.00 -5.23 2.28
CA GLY A 147 -4.01 -6.03 2.97
C GLY A 147 -4.93 -6.73 1.98
N ALA A 148 -4.89 -8.05 1.95
CA ALA A 148 -5.65 -8.87 1.00
C ALA A 148 -6.15 -10.16 1.66
N THR A 149 -7.30 -10.67 1.18
CA THR A 149 -7.84 -11.96 1.61
C THR A 149 -8.24 -12.75 0.39
N ASP A 150 -7.81 -14.01 0.34
CA ASP A 150 -8.20 -14.95 -0.72
C ASP A 150 -9.74 -14.94 -0.85
N PRO A 151 -10.28 -14.76 -2.05
CA PRO A 151 -11.72 -14.65 -2.28
C PRO A 151 -12.54 -15.75 -1.63
N ASP A 152 -12.05 -16.98 -1.65
CA ASP A 152 -12.75 -18.16 -1.13
C ASP A 152 -12.74 -18.25 0.41
N LEU A 153 -11.88 -17.46 1.07
CA LEU A 153 -11.69 -17.45 2.54
C LEU A 153 -12.10 -16.11 3.19
N ARG A 154 -12.84 -15.27 2.45
CA ARG A 154 -13.40 -14.02 2.97
C ARG A 154 -14.47 -14.26 4.04
N GLY A 155 -14.78 -13.21 4.82
CA GLY A 155 -15.83 -13.26 5.84
C GLY A 155 -15.39 -13.92 7.15
N ARG A 156 -14.16 -14.41 7.30
CA ARG A 156 -13.63 -15.10 8.48
C ARG A 156 -12.72 -14.24 9.37
N GLY A 157 -12.71 -12.92 9.18
CA GLY A 157 -11.95 -12.00 10.02
C GLY A 157 -10.45 -11.87 9.68
N SER A 158 -9.96 -12.47 8.58
CA SER A 158 -8.56 -12.43 8.14
C SER A 158 -7.99 -11.00 8.09
N GLN A 159 -8.70 -10.07 7.45
CA GLN A 159 -8.26 -8.68 7.31
C GLN A 159 -8.08 -7.99 8.66
N GLY A 160 -9.04 -8.15 9.57
CA GLY A 160 -8.94 -7.58 10.94
C GLY A 160 -7.77 -8.18 11.73
N ALA A 161 -7.58 -9.49 11.63
CA ALA A 161 -6.52 -10.20 12.33
C ALA A 161 -5.11 -9.84 11.81
N THR A 162 -4.93 -9.78 10.49
CA THR A 162 -3.65 -9.35 9.90
C THR A 162 -3.39 -7.87 10.13
N LEU A 163 -4.42 -7.02 10.22
CA LEU A 163 -4.27 -5.61 10.61
C LEU A 163 -3.79 -5.51 12.07
N ALA A 164 -4.42 -6.23 13.00
CA ALA A 164 -4.02 -6.25 14.40
C ALA A 164 -2.56 -6.70 14.56
N ALA A 165 -2.18 -7.79 13.90
CA ALA A 165 -0.81 -8.30 13.94
C ALA A 165 0.22 -7.30 13.38
N ARG A 166 -0.12 -6.55 12.32
CA ARG A 166 0.76 -5.50 11.78
C ARG A 166 0.91 -4.31 12.73
N ILE A 167 -0.16 -3.92 13.42
CA ILE A 167 -0.10 -2.86 14.44
C ILE A 167 0.79 -3.31 15.60
N GLU A 168 0.63 -4.56 16.07
CA GLU A 168 1.48 -5.14 17.09
C GLU A 168 2.95 -5.19 16.65
N GLY A 169 3.22 -5.70 15.44
CA GLY A 169 4.54 -5.72 14.83
C GLY A 169 5.17 -4.34 14.76
N ALA A 170 4.41 -3.32 14.35
CA ALA A 170 4.88 -1.94 14.32
C ALA A 170 5.27 -1.41 15.72
N SER A 171 4.50 -1.76 16.75
CA SER A 171 4.84 -1.43 18.15
C SER A 171 6.15 -2.10 18.57
N ILE A 172 6.33 -3.40 18.25
CA ILE A 172 7.55 -4.15 18.54
C ILE A 172 8.77 -3.53 17.85
N HIS A 173 8.62 -3.04 16.61
CA HIS A 173 9.66 -2.36 15.85
C HIS A 173 9.85 -0.88 16.20
N GLY A 174 9.18 -0.38 17.25
CA GLY A 174 9.37 0.98 17.76
C GLY A 174 8.78 2.08 16.88
N CYS A 175 7.81 1.75 16.03
CA CYS A 175 7.10 2.77 15.27
C CYS A 175 6.35 3.72 16.21
N GLN A 176 6.34 4.99 15.87
CA GLN A 176 5.61 6.03 16.62
C GLN A 176 4.31 6.40 15.90
N ILE A 177 4.29 6.25 14.59
CA ILE A 177 3.17 6.59 13.71
C ILE A 177 2.92 5.43 12.76
N LEU A 178 1.64 5.11 12.54
CA LEU A 178 1.16 4.16 11.52
C LEU A 178 0.32 4.90 10.48
N ALA A 179 0.50 4.54 9.20
CA ALA A 179 -0.28 5.09 8.09
C ALA A 179 -0.67 4.00 7.08
#